data_a8ee327843d72a4287edbad8a763793e
#
_entry.id   a8ee327843d72a4287edbad8a763793e
#
_cell.length_a   1.000
_cell.length_b   1.000
_cell.length_c   1.000
_cell.angle_alpha   90.00
_cell.angle_beta   90.00
_cell.angle_gamma   90.00
#
_symmetry.space_group_name_H-M   'P 1'
#
loop_
_entity.id
_entity.type
_entity.pdbx_description
1 polymer ?
#
loop_
_entity_poly.entity_id
_entity_poly.type
_entity_poly.pdbx_seq_one_letter_code
_entity_poly.pdbx_strand_id
1 'polypeptide(L)'
;MTQKQWYKGAVIYQVYPRSFQDSNNDGIGDLKGIINRIDYIKSLGVDAIWISPFFKSPMKDFGYDISDYRDIDPLFGNLNDFDELIAQAHQRDIKIIIDQVLSHTSDQHQWFIDSREDLTNDKADWYVWADAKEDGTAPNNWLSIFGGGAWQWEPRRGQYYLHNFFTEQPDLNFHNPDVRKAVLDNVEFWLKKGVDGFRLDAINFCYHDAQLRDNPAKPKEKRQGRGFSEDNPYAFQYHYYNNTQPENIEFMRDIRTLLNKYPGTVSLGEISSEDS
;
A
#
# COMPACT_ATOMS: atom_id res chain seq x y z
N MET A 1 19.04 -23.13 -20.88
CA MET A 1 18.16 -23.67 -19.82
C MET A 1 17.40 -22.48 -19.23
N THR A 2 16.07 -22.43 -19.39
CA THR A 2 15.24 -21.40 -18.77
C THR A 2 15.34 -21.58 -17.26
N GLN A 3 15.87 -20.59 -16.56
CA GLN A 3 15.97 -20.61 -15.11
C GLN A 3 14.56 -20.82 -14.53
N LYS A 4 14.37 -21.88 -13.75
CA LYS A 4 13.08 -22.21 -13.14
C LYS A 4 12.64 -21.02 -12.29
N GLN A 5 11.53 -20.41 -12.65
CA GLN A 5 10.96 -19.29 -11.88
C GLN A 5 10.50 -19.83 -10.52
N TRP A 6 11.19 -19.47 -9.45
CA TRP A 6 11.01 -20.04 -8.11
C TRP A 6 9.56 -19.89 -7.60
N TYR A 7 8.88 -18.80 -7.97
CA TYR A 7 7.52 -18.48 -7.52
C TYR A 7 6.43 -19.36 -8.18
N LYS A 8 6.75 -20.11 -9.24
CA LYS A 8 5.77 -21.01 -9.86
C LYS A 8 5.61 -22.28 -9.02
N GLY A 9 4.45 -22.38 -8.39
CA GLY A 9 4.12 -23.45 -7.45
C GLY A 9 4.71 -23.27 -6.06
N ALA A 10 5.23 -22.08 -5.74
CA ALA A 10 5.76 -21.76 -4.42
C ALA A 10 4.65 -21.67 -3.37
N VAL A 11 4.97 -22.08 -2.15
CA VAL A 11 4.16 -21.86 -0.96
C VAL A 11 4.70 -20.65 -0.22
N ILE A 12 3.85 -19.63 -0.04
CA ILE A 12 4.19 -18.37 0.63
C ILE A 12 3.53 -18.36 2.00
N TYR A 13 4.31 -18.17 3.05
CA TYR A 13 3.85 -18.07 4.43
C TYR A 13 3.76 -16.59 4.84
N GLN A 14 2.57 -16.14 5.17
CA GLN A 14 2.39 -14.77 5.66
C GLN A 14 2.79 -14.67 7.13
N VAL A 15 3.59 -13.66 7.45
CA VAL A 15 3.94 -13.28 8.82
C VAL A 15 3.47 -11.86 9.08
N TYR A 16 2.61 -11.68 10.07
CA TYR A 16 2.32 -10.38 10.65
C TYR A 16 3.28 -10.15 11.82
N PRO A 17 4.29 -9.27 11.70
CA PRO A 17 5.36 -9.14 12.69
C PRO A 17 4.82 -8.94 14.10
N ARG A 18 3.86 -8.03 14.27
CA ARG A 18 3.28 -7.62 15.55
C ARG A 18 2.79 -8.77 16.42
N SER A 19 2.26 -9.84 15.82
CA SER A 19 1.64 -10.96 16.53
C SER A 19 2.38 -12.28 16.41
N PHE A 20 3.52 -12.32 15.69
CA PHE A 20 4.19 -13.56 15.38
C PHE A 20 5.08 -14.06 16.53
N GLN A 21 6.06 -13.27 16.92
CA GLN A 21 6.99 -13.62 18.01
C GLN A 21 7.61 -12.36 18.59
N ASP A 22 7.38 -12.14 19.87
CA ASP A 22 8.01 -11.12 20.69
C ASP A 22 9.42 -11.62 21.11
N SER A 23 10.47 -10.86 20.82
CA SER A 23 11.85 -11.21 21.15
C SER A 23 12.38 -10.51 22.40
N ASN A 24 11.72 -9.43 22.85
CA ASN A 24 12.19 -8.54 23.92
C ASN A 24 11.26 -8.50 25.13
N ASN A 25 10.10 -9.20 25.09
CA ASN A 25 9.07 -9.29 26.13
C ASN A 25 8.32 -7.96 26.38
N ASP A 26 8.10 -7.16 25.33
CA ASP A 26 7.28 -5.96 25.41
C ASP A 26 5.80 -6.19 25.03
N GLY A 27 5.46 -7.41 24.62
CA GLY A 27 4.11 -7.82 24.21
C GLY A 27 3.85 -7.64 22.72
N ILE A 28 4.84 -7.19 21.93
CA ILE A 28 4.76 -6.95 20.51
C ILE A 28 5.78 -7.82 19.78
N GLY A 29 5.34 -8.55 18.76
CA GLY A 29 6.24 -9.29 17.89
C GLY A 29 7.10 -8.37 17.01
N ASP A 30 8.29 -8.83 16.64
CA ASP A 30 9.29 -8.03 15.97
C ASP A 30 10.12 -8.83 14.94
N LEU A 31 11.01 -8.16 14.18
CA LEU A 31 11.86 -8.80 13.17
C LEU A 31 12.81 -9.82 13.76
N LYS A 32 13.35 -9.57 14.96
CA LYS A 32 14.19 -10.55 15.67
C LYS A 32 13.40 -11.79 16.07
N GLY A 33 12.14 -11.63 16.43
CA GLY A 33 11.23 -12.75 16.68
C GLY A 33 11.04 -13.61 15.43
N ILE A 34 10.94 -13.00 14.26
CA ILE A 34 10.89 -13.75 12.98
C ILE A 34 12.20 -14.52 12.77
N ILE A 35 13.35 -13.86 12.97
CA ILE A 35 14.67 -14.49 12.87
C ILE A 35 14.78 -15.68 13.83
N ASN A 36 14.36 -15.54 15.08
CA ASN A 36 14.38 -16.59 16.09
C ASN A 36 13.52 -17.81 15.74
N ARG A 37 12.53 -17.62 14.85
CA ARG A 37 11.62 -18.68 14.38
C ARG A 37 11.86 -19.12 12.94
N ILE A 38 12.92 -18.67 12.30
CA ILE A 38 13.16 -18.93 10.88
C ILE A 38 13.34 -20.44 10.58
N ASP A 39 13.93 -21.19 11.49
CA ASP A 39 14.09 -22.65 11.34
C ASP A 39 12.74 -23.37 11.47
N TYR A 40 11.85 -22.88 12.34
CA TYR A 40 10.47 -23.36 12.39
C TYR A 40 9.76 -23.09 11.05
N ILE A 41 9.85 -21.86 10.51
CA ILE A 41 9.24 -21.52 9.23
C ILE A 41 9.79 -22.43 8.11
N LYS A 42 11.11 -22.65 8.08
CA LYS A 42 11.73 -23.58 7.11
C LYS A 42 11.20 -25.00 7.24
N SER A 43 10.94 -25.46 8.47
CA SER A 43 10.41 -26.82 8.71
C SER A 43 9.01 -27.03 8.17
N LEU A 44 8.25 -25.96 7.90
CA LEU A 44 6.93 -26.01 7.26
C LEU A 44 7.02 -26.34 5.75
N GLY A 45 8.22 -26.31 5.16
CA GLY A 45 8.40 -26.58 3.75
C GLY A 45 7.99 -25.44 2.82
N VAL A 46 7.92 -24.21 3.33
CA VAL A 46 7.57 -23.02 2.54
C VAL A 46 8.75 -22.51 1.73
N ASP A 47 8.46 -21.86 0.60
CA ASP A 47 9.48 -21.31 -0.31
C ASP A 47 9.76 -19.84 -0.02
N ALA A 48 8.78 -19.13 0.53
CA ALA A 48 8.88 -17.70 0.82
C ALA A 48 8.13 -17.30 2.09
N ILE A 49 8.56 -16.18 2.69
CA ILE A 49 7.83 -15.46 3.72
C ILE A 49 7.32 -14.17 3.08
N TRP A 50 6.03 -13.86 3.27
CA TRP A 50 5.47 -12.54 3.06
C TRP A 50 5.31 -11.84 4.39
N ILE A 51 5.98 -10.71 4.57
CA ILE A 51 5.94 -9.91 5.80
C ILE A 51 4.95 -8.76 5.59
N SER A 52 3.89 -8.71 6.42
CA SER A 52 2.95 -7.59 6.48
C SER A 52 3.65 -6.30 6.89
N PRO A 53 3.06 -5.09 6.70
CA PRO A 53 3.76 -3.83 6.85
C PRO A 53 4.52 -3.67 8.16
N PHE A 54 5.77 -3.24 8.07
CA PHE A 54 6.68 -3.00 9.20
C PHE A 54 7.41 -1.65 9.08
N PHE A 55 7.08 -0.85 8.09
CA PHE A 55 7.63 0.50 7.90
C PHE A 55 7.15 1.44 8.99
N LYS A 56 7.83 2.58 9.15
CA LYS A 56 7.35 3.63 10.06
C LYS A 56 5.91 4.01 9.77
N SER A 57 5.09 3.97 10.81
CA SER A 57 3.65 4.20 10.72
C SER A 57 3.10 4.73 12.04
N PRO A 58 2.16 5.68 12.03
CA PRO A 58 1.36 6.02 13.21
C PRO A 58 0.40 4.91 13.66
N MET A 59 0.34 3.80 12.94
CA MET A 59 -0.47 2.61 13.24
C MET A 59 -1.99 2.87 13.30
N LYS A 60 -2.48 3.82 12.53
CA LYS A 60 -3.93 4.06 12.38
C LYS A 60 -4.61 2.92 11.64
N ASP A 61 -3.89 2.33 10.70
CA ASP A 61 -4.30 1.15 9.93
C ASP A 61 -3.26 0.01 10.06
N PHE A 62 -2.80 -0.23 11.27
CA PHE A 62 -1.89 -1.34 11.61
C PHE A 62 -0.65 -1.48 10.72
N GLY A 63 -0.12 -0.34 10.24
CA GLY A 63 1.09 -0.27 9.41
C GLY A 63 0.83 0.03 7.94
N TYR A 64 -0.43 0.00 7.48
CA TYR A 64 -0.77 0.38 6.11
C TYR A 64 -0.82 1.91 5.89
N ASP A 65 -0.77 2.72 6.95
CA ASP A 65 -0.59 4.17 6.94
C ASP A 65 0.90 4.53 7.11
N ILE A 66 1.66 4.46 6.02
CA ILE A 66 3.12 4.57 6.05
C ILE A 66 3.56 6.03 6.11
N SER A 67 4.39 6.38 7.11
CA SER A 67 4.99 7.71 7.27
C SER A 67 6.42 7.82 6.75
N ASP A 68 7.14 6.70 6.60
CA ASP A 68 8.45 6.62 5.94
C ASP A 68 8.64 5.23 5.31
N TYR A 69 8.76 5.20 3.98
CA TYR A 69 8.92 3.95 3.20
C TYR A 69 10.32 3.34 3.27
N ARG A 70 11.33 4.07 3.79
CA ARG A 70 12.72 3.63 3.77
C ARG A 70 13.28 3.31 5.14
N ASP A 71 12.43 3.33 6.15
CA ASP A 71 12.82 2.99 7.51
C ASP A 71 11.81 2.03 8.15
N ILE A 72 12.24 1.37 9.19
CA ILE A 72 11.46 0.37 9.93
C ILE A 72 10.88 1.03 11.18
N ASP A 73 9.63 0.72 11.49
CA ASP A 73 9.04 1.19 12.74
C ASP A 73 9.82 0.63 13.94
N PRO A 74 10.21 1.49 14.90
CA PRO A 74 10.93 1.06 16.09
C PRO A 74 10.24 -0.05 16.89
N LEU A 75 8.92 -0.22 16.75
CA LEU A 75 8.18 -1.34 17.33
C LEU A 75 8.66 -2.71 16.80
N PHE A 76 9.16 -2.76 15.58
CA PHE A 76 9.53 -4.00 14.91
C PHE A 76 11.05 -4.18 14.79
N GLY A 77 11.84 -3.16 15.09
CA GLY A 77 13.30 -3.19 14.99
C GLY A 77 13.88 -2.06 14.15
N ASN A 78 14.91 -2.37 13.36
CA ASN A 78 15.62 -1.40 12.55
C ASN A 78 16.17 -2.04 11.26
N LEU A 79 16.80 -1.23 10.39
CA LEU A 79 17.36 -1.70 9.13
C LEU A 79 18.42 -2.80 9.26
N ASN A 80 19.21 -2.82 10.36
CA ASN A 80 20.19 -3.89 10.59
C ASN A 80 19.50 -5.22 10.91
N ASP A 81 18.40 -5.17 11.68
CA ASP A 81 17.59 -6.36 11.97
C ASP A 81 16.96 -6.92 10.69
N PHE A 82 16.56 -6.05 9.77
CA PHE A 82 16.06 -6.46 8.46
C PHE A 82 17.15 -7.08 7.58
N ASP A 83 18.35 -6.47 7.54
CA ASP A 83 19.48 -7.02 6.80
C ASP A 83 19.86 -8.41 7.33
N GLU A 84 19.79 -8.61 8.64
CA GLU A 84 20.00 -9.91 9.29
C GLU A 84 18.90 -10.91 8.86
N LEU A 85 17.63 -10.51 8.88
CA LEU A 85 16.53 -11.35 8.46
C LEU A 85 16.69 -11.83 7.01
N ILE A 86 17.03 -10.93 6.07
CA ILE A 86 17.32 -11.28 4.68
C ILE A 86 18.44 -12.31 4.60
N ALA A 87 19.55 -12.08 5.30
CA ALA A 87 20.69 -13.00 5.30
C ALA A 87 20.32 -14.38 5.84
N GLN A 88 19.61 -14.45 6.97
CA GLN A 88 19.19 -15.70 7.60
C GLN A 88 18.16 -16.47 6.76
N ALA A 89 17.25 -15.77 6.08
CA ALA A 89 16.28 -16.38 5.19
C ALA A 89 16.98 -16.97 3.96
N HIS A 90 17.85 -16.21 3.30
CA HIS A 90 18.57 -16.66 2.11
C HIS A 90 19.51 -17.84 2.39
N GLN A 91 20.16 -17.90 3.56
CA GLN A 91 20.97 -19.06 3.98
C GLN A 91 20.15 -20.36 4.05
N ARG A 92 18.84 -20.26 4.18
CA ARG A 92 17.90 -21.39 4.28
C ARG A 92 17.09 -21.60 3.00
N ASP A 93 17.46 -20.94 1.91
CA ASP A 93 16.68 -20.94 0.66
C ASP A 93 15.21 -20.52 0.88
N ILE A 94 14.98 -19.52 1.72
CA ILE A 94 13.66 -18.87 1.91
C ILE A 94 13.73 -17.50 1.26
N LYS A 95 12.73 -17.20 0.42
CA LYS A 95 12.56 -15.91 -0.23
C LYS A 95 11.81 -14.94 0.68
N ILE A 96 12.12 -13.64 0.58
CA ILE A 96 11.45 -12.60 1.34
C ILE A 96 10.63 -11.71 0.40
N ILE A 97 9.33 -11.68 0.66
CA ILE A 97 8.36 -10.77 0.04
C ILE A 97 7.93 -9.77 1.12
N ILE A 98 7.94 -8.50 0.80
CA ILE A 98 7.44 -7.46 1.70
C ILE A 98 6.21 -6.77 1.13
N ASP A 99 5.37 -6.25 2.02
CA ASP A 99 4.20 -5.48 1.63
C ASP A 99 4.60 -4.10 1.12
N GLN A 100 3.95 -3.62 0.08
CA GLN A 100 4.13 -2.27 -0.47
C GLN A 100 2.77 -1.62 -0.66
N VAL A 101 2.55 -0.56 0.08
CA VAL A 101 1.37 0.29 0.00
C VAL A 101 1.71 1.48 -0.87
N LEU A 102 1.29 1.46 -2.13
CA LEU A 102 1.75 2.45 -3.11
C LEU A 102 0.71 3.54 -3.41
N SER A 103 -0.59 3.28 -3.17
CA SER A 103 -1.68 4.18 -3.55
C SER A 103 -1.81 5.42 -2.65
N HIS A 104 -1.38 5.34 -1.40
CA HIS A 104 -1.53 6.40 -0.39
C HIS A 104 -0.36 6.40 0.59
N THR A 105 -0.29 7.43 1.42
CA THR A 105 0.64 7.49 2.56
C THR A 105 -0.13 7.77 3.85
N SER A 106 0.55 7.74 5.00
CA SER A 106 0.03 8.39 6.20
C SER A 106 -0.09 9.91 5.99
N ASP A 107 -1.02 10.55 6.68
CA ASP A 107 -1.11 12.02 6.81
C ASP A 107 0.09 12.62 7.56
N GLN A 108 0.91 11.77 8.21
CA GLN A 108 2.17 12.13 8.86
C GLN A 108 3.40 11.92 7.97
N HIS A 109 3.22 11.46 6.74
CA HIS A 109 4.31 11.38 5.77
C HIS A 109 4.76 12.80 5.37
N GLN A 110 6.08 13.02 5.28
CA GLN A 110 6.62 14.36 4.96
C GLN A 110 6.06 14.92 3.64
N TRP A 111 5.81 14.07 2.65
CA TRP A 111 5.22 14.51 1.37
C TRP A 111 3.83 15.12 1.56
N PHE A 112 3.00 14.56 2.45
CA PHE A 112 1.68 15.14 2.72
C PHE A 112 1.76 16.40 3.56
N ILE A 113 2.65 16.42 4.55
CA ILE A 113 2.89 17.61 5.37
C ILE A 113 3.28 18.79 4.47
N ASP A 114 4.22 18.58 3.53
CA ASP A 114 4.64 19.60 2.57
C ASP A 114 3.48 19.99 1.64
N SER A 115 2.80 18.99 1.05
CA SER A 115 1.73 19.20 0.06
C SER A 115 0.56 20.01 0.60
N ARG A 116 0.18 19.81 1.88
CA ARG A 116 -0.96 20.51 2.47
C ARG A 116 -0.69 21.94 2.92
N GLU A 117 0.58 22.38 2.95
CA GLU A 117 0.92 23.72 3.45
C GLU A 117 0.40 24.82 2.54
N ASP A 118 0.55 24.68 1.22
CA ASP A 118 0.11 25.67 0.24
C ASP A 118 -0.02 25.08 -1.18
N LEU A 119 -0.44 25.92 -2.13
CA LEU A 119 -0.68 25.53 -3.52
C LEU A 119 0.57 25.63 -4.43
N THR A 120 1.70 26.08 -3.90
CA THR A 120 2.85 26.53 -4.72
C THR A 120 4.16 25.79 -4.45
N ASN A 121 4.23 24.97 -3.40
CA ASN A 121 5.43 24.20 -3.11
C ASN A 121 5.62 23.02 -4.08
N ASP A 122 6.83 22.49 -4.11
CA ASP A 122 7.22 21.40 -5.04
C ASP A 122 6.39 20.12 -4.91
N LYS A 123 5.65 19.95 -3.81
CA LYS A 123 4.78 18.81 -3.55
C LYS A 123 3.29 19.15 -3.59
N ALA A 124 2.96 20.38 -3.98
CA ALA A 124 1.56 20.85 -4.00
C ALA A 124 0.62 19.90 -4.76
N ASP A 125 1.10 19.22 -5.81
CA ASP A 125 0.33 18.31 -6.66
C ASP A 125 0.69 16.83 -6.45
N TRP A 126 1.25 16.48 -5.28
CA TRP A 126 1.65 15.09 -5.00
C TRP A 126 0.50 14.22 -4.49
N TYR A 127 -0.57 14.83 -4.00
CA TYR A 127 -1.79 14.15 -3.55
C TYR A 127 -2.97 14.60 -4.39
N VAL A 128 -4.06 13.88 -4.28
CA VAL A 128 -5.27 14.19 -5.03
C VAL A 128 -6.04 15.28 -4.28
N TRP A 129 -5.90 16.51 -4.75
CA TRP A 129 -6.59 17.68 -4.24
C TRP A 129 -7.68 18.15 -5.19
N ALA A 130 -8.77 18.70 -4.63
CA ALA A 130 -9.81 19.35 -5.42
C ALA A 130 -10.46 20.49 -4.65
N ASP A 131 -10.91 21.50 -5.40
CA ASP A 131 -11.69 22.60 -4.83
C ASP A 131 -13.08 22.11 -4.39
N ALA A 132 -13.65 22.81 -3.39
CA ALA A 132 -15.04 22.62 -3.04
C ALA A 132 -15.95 23.06 -4.21
N LYS A 133 -17.15 22.45 -4.28
CA LYS A 133 -18.23 22.98 -5.12
C LYS A 133 -18.65 24.38 -4.63
N GLU A 134 -19.42 25.09 -5.45
CA GLU A 134 -19.90 26.44 -5.13
C GLU A 134 -20.67 26.52 -3.80
N ASP A 135 -21.32 25.44 -3.40
CA ASP A 135 -22.05 25.31 -2.14
C ASP A 135 -21.17 24.86 -0.95
N GLY A 136 -19.85 24.71 -1.16
CA GLY A 136 -18.88 24.30 -0.16
C GLY A 136 -18.78 22.78 0.06
N THR A 137 -19.56 21.98 -0.65
CA THR A 137 -19.51 20.50 -0.52
C THR A 137 -18.33 19.89 -1.27
N ALA A 138 -18.09 18.60 -1.01
CA ALA A 138 -17.03 17.82 -1.65
C ALA A 138 -17.16 17.77 -3.18
N PRO A 139 -16.06 17.61 -3.92
CA PRO A 139 -16.05 17.71 -5.39
C PRO A 139 -16.95 16.67 -6.08
N ASN A 140 -17.14 15.50 -5.49
CA ASN A 140 -18.02 14.47 -6.01
C ASN A 140 -18.56 13.55 -4.89
N ASN A 141 -19.25 12.50 -5.26
CA ASN A 141 -19.95 11.61 -4.33
C ASN A 141 -19.16 10.34 -3.97
N TRP A 142 -17.84 10.29 -4.15
CA TRP A 142 -17.05 9.09 -3.87
C TRP A 142 -17.08 8.75 -2.38
N LEU A 143 -17.10 7.45 -2.10
CA LEU A 143 -17.15 6.90 -0.76
C LEU A 143 -15.86 6.18 -0.41
N SER A 144 -15.45 6.26 0.86
CA SER A 144 -14.33 5.51 1.41
C SER A 144 -14.72 4.06 1.68
N ILE A 145 -13.78 3.14 1.49
CA ILE A 145 -13.94 1.72 1.80
C ILE A 145 -14.32 1.50 3.27
N PHE A 146 -13.74 2.29 4.18
CA PHE A 146 -14.00 2.17 5.61
C PHE A 146 -15.23 2.95 6.09
N GLY A 147 -16.00 3.52 5.15
CA GLY A 147 -17.25 4.23 5.40
C GLY A 147 -17.09 5.74 5.36
N GLY A 148 -18.20 6.41 5.10
CA GLY A 148 -18.23 7.86 4.90
C GLY A 148 -17.80 8.32 3.52
N GLY A 149 -17.69 9.64 3.34
CA GLY A 149 -17.19 10.24 2.10
C GLY A 149 -15.69 10.01 1.92
N ALA A 150 -15.22 10.00 0.68
CA ALA A 150 -13.80 9.83 0.36
C ALA A 150 -13.02 11.15 0.31
N TRP A 151 -13.63 12.26 0.70
CA TRP A 151 -13.03 13.58 0.66
C TRP A 151 -13.00 14.25 2.03
N GLN A 152 -11.81 14.70 2.44
CA GLN A 152 -11.61 15.43 3.69
C GLN A 152 -11.14 16.85 3.41
N TRP A 153 -11.80 17.84 4.07
CA TRP A 153 -11.41 19.25 3.98
C TRP A 153 -10.11 19.54 4.72
N GLU A 154 -9.15 20.18 4.05
CA GLU A 154 -7.93 20.69 4.68
C GLU A 154 -7.99 22.25 4.72
N PRO A 155 -8.21 22.84 5.89
CA PRO A 155 -8.44 24.27 6.00
C PRO A 155 -7.22 25.15 5.71
N ARG A 156 -5.99 24.63 5.87
CA ARG A 156 -4.76 25.37 5.56
C ARG A 156 -4.65 25.62 4.07
N ARG A 157 -4.95 24.58 3.31
CA ARG A 157 -4.89 24.61 1.85
C ARG A 157 -6.18 25.16 1.22
N GLY A 158 -7.30 25.06 1.92
CA GLY A 158 -8.61 25.45 1.41
C GLY A 158 -9.13 24.54 0.30
N GLN A 159 -8.76 23.27 0.31
CA GLN A 159 -9.17 22.25 -0.64
C GLN A 159 -9.55 20.94 0.08
N TYR A 160 -10.24 20.07 -0.62
CA TYR A 160 -10.44 18.68 -0.20
C TYR A 160 -9.30 17.80 -0.72
N TYR A 161 -8.86 16.83 0.08
CA TYR A 161 -8.01 15.72 -0.40
C TYR A 161 -8.79 14.42 -0.43
N LEU A 162 -8.43 13.56 -1.38
CA LEU A 162 -8.99 12.22 -1.53
C LEU A 162 -8.37 11.25 -0.52
N HIS A 163 -9.21 10.36 0.04
CA HIS A 163 -8.79 9.19 0.81
C HIS A 163 -9.75 8.03 0.52
N ASN A 164 -9.30 7.04 -0.21
CA ASN A 164 -10.11 5.83 -0.45
C ASN A 164 -10.24 4.94 0.78
N PHE A 165 -9.34 5.11 1.78
CA PHE A 165 -9.29 4.40 3.05
C PHE A 165 -9.61 5.36 4.21
N PHE A 166 -8.84 5.33 5.31
CA PHE A 166 -9.04 6.30 6.40
C PHE A 166 -8.68 7.73 5.98
N THR A 167 -9.22 8.71 6.69
CA THR A 167 -8.85 10.14 6.53
C THR A 167 -7.36 10.37 6.77
N GLU A 168 -6.72 9.53 7.57
CA GLU A 168 -5.29 9.55 7.83
C GLU A 168 -4.45 8.89 6.72
N GLN A 169 -5.09 8.47 5.62
CA GLN A 169 -4.43 7.82 4.47
C GLN A 169 -4.73 8.59 3.16
N PRO A 170 -4.17 9.80 3.00
CA PRO A 170 -4.36 10.60 1.78
C PRO A 170 -3.80 9.89 0.54
N ASP A 171 -4.59 9.88 -0.54
CA ASP A 171 -4.23 9.25 -1.80
C ASP A 171 -3.21 10.07 -2.58
N LEU A 172 -2.17 9.39 -3.08
CA LEU A 172 -1.15 9.96 -3.95
C LEU A 172 -1.71 10.25 -5.35
N ASN A 173 -1.26 11.34 -5.95
CA ASN A 173 -1.64 11.72 -7.32
C ASN A 173 -0.76 11.02 -8.37
N PHE A 174 -1.16 9.84 -8.82
CA PHE A 174 -0.44 9.09 -9.85
C PHE A 174 -0.48 9.69 -11.26
N HIS A 175 -1.33 10.69 -11.52
CA HIS A 175 -1.24 11.47 -12.74
C HIS A 175 0.04 12.33 -12.77
N ASN A 176 0.63 12.64 -11.60
CA ASN A 176 1.90 13.31 -11.48
C ASN A 176 3.09 12.33 -11.70
N PRO A 177 3.96 12.55 -12.70
CA PRO A 177 5.09 11.66 -12.98
C PRO A 177 6.15 11.63 -11.87
N ASP A 178 6.30 12.71 -11.09
CA ASP A 178 7.26 12.78 -9.99
C ASP A 178 6.85 11.89 -8.84
N VAL A 179 5.53 11.77 -8.58
CA VAL A 179 4.98 10.82 -7.61
C VAL A 179 5.30 9.38 -8.03
N ARG A 180 5.01 9.01 -9.29
CA ARG A 180 5.33 7.67 -9.80
C ARG A 180 6.80 7.34 -9.67
N LYS A 181 7.66 8.30 -10.02
CA LYS A 181 9.10 8.14 -9.87
C LYS A 181 9.51 7.93 -8.42
N ALA A 182 9.02 8.76 -7.50
CA ALA A 182 9.36 8.67 -6.07
C ALA A 182 8.89 7.34 -5.45
N VAL A 183 7.71 6.86 -5.83
CA VAL A 183 7.18 5.56 -5.43
C VAL A 183 8.06 4.42 -5.94
N LEU A 184 8.47 4.45 -7.23
CA LEU A 184 9.39 3.46 -7.79
C LEU A 184 10.78 3.50 -7.15
N ASP A 185 11.27 4.68 -6.79
CA ASP A 185 12.54 4.84 -6.07
C ASP A 185 12.48 4.20 -4.66
N ASN A 186 11.32 4.21 -4.00
CA ASN A 186 11.11 3.49 -2.73
C ASN A 186 11.09 1.97 -2.94
N VAL A 187 10.43 1.48 -3.99
CA VAL A 187 10.46 0.05 -4.34
C VAL A 187 11.89 -0.40 -4.62
N GLU A 188 12.66 0.40 -5.39
CA GLU A 188 14.05 0.08 -5.72
C GLU A 188 14.97 0.05 -4.49
N PHE A 189 14.71 0.90 -3.49
CA PHE A 189 15.47 0.87 -2.23
C PHE A 189 15.43 -0.53 -1.58
N TRP A 190 14.26 -1.17 -1.52
CA TRP A 190 14.11 -2.50 -0.94
C TRP A 190 14.65 -3.61 -1.83
N LEU A 191 14.59 -3.46 -3.15
CA LEU A 191 15.27 -4.38 -4.08
C LEU A 191 16.78 -4.38 -3.84
N LYS A 192 17.40 -3.22 -3.62
CA LYS A 192 18.82 -3.08 -3.26
C LYS A 192 19.15 -3.68 -1.90
N LYS A 193 18.17 -3.76 -0.99
CA LYS A 193 18.27 -4.45 0.30
C LYS A 193 18.18 -5.97 0.18
N GLY A 194 17.89 -6.52 -1.00
CA GLY A 194 17.87 -7.97 -1.25
C GLY A 194 16.50 -8.62 -1.13
N VAL A 195 15.42 -7.85 -1.14
CA VAL A 195 14.05 -8.37 -1.17
C VAL A 195 13.80 -9.15 -2.45
N ASP A 196 13.19 -10.32 -2.36
CA ASP A 196 12.90 -11.20 -3.50
C ASP A 196 11.56 -10.89 -4.18
N GLY A 197 10.74 -10.04 -3.57
CA GLY A 197 9.47 -9.66 -4.16
C GLY A 197 8.62 -8.76 -3.29
N PHE A 198 7.49 -8.36 -3.85
CA PHE A 198 6.53 -7.47 -3.20
C PHE A 198 5.11 -8.03 -3.29
N ARG A 199 4.37 -7.89 -2.20
CA ARG A 199 2.91 -7.89 -2.25
C ARG A 199 2.48 -6.43 -2.39
N LEU A 200 1.76 -6.12 -3.45
CA LEU A 200 1.29 -4.77 -3.76
C LEU A 200 -0.13 -4.61 -3.20
N ASP A 201 -0.23 -3.85 -2.12
CA ASP A 201 -1.47 -3.57 -1.43
C ASP A 201 -2.40 -2.72 -2.29
N ALA A 202 -3.67 -3.12 -2.40
CA ALA A 202 -4.74 -2.35 -3.05
C ALA A 202 -4.29 -1.64 -4.35
N ILE A 203 -3.50 -2.34 -5.18
CA ILE A 203 -2.76 -1.72 -6.29
C ILE A 203 -3.67 -1.09 -7.36
N ASN A 204 -4.94 -1.48 -7.41
CA ASN A 204 -5.93 -0.88 -8.31
C ASN A 204 -6.41 0.51 -7.88
N PHE A 205 -5.99 1.01 -6.71
CA PHE A 205 -6.35 2.34 -6.20
C PHE A 205 -5.34 3.45 -6.55
N CYS A 206 -4.28 3.16 -7.30
CA CYS A 206 -3.28 4.17 -7.66
C CYS A 206 -3.82 5.29 -8.55
N TYR A 207 -4.76 5.00 -9.42
CA TYR A 207 -5.35 6.01 -10.31
C TYR A 207 -6.83 6.21 -10.05
N HIS A 208 -7.24 7.46 -10.15
CA HIS A 208 -8.62 7.92 -10.14
C HIS A 208 -8.97 8.58 -11.48
N ASP A 209 -10.26 8.74 -11.76
CA ASP A 209 -10.73 9.51 -12.92
C ASP A 209 -10.34 10.98 -12.78
N ALA A 210 -9.50 11.49 -13.69
CA ALA A 210 -9.03 12.87 -13.68
C ALA A 210 -10.16 13.91 -13.85
N GLN A 211 -11.34 13.49 -14.32
CA GLN A 211 -12.51 14.36 -14.44
C GLN A 211 -13.36 14.42 -13.17
N LEU A 212 -13.03 13.62 -12.16
CA LEU A 212 -13.71 13.54 -10.86
C LEU A 212 -15.23 13.31 -11.00
N ARG A 213 -15.66 12.48 -11.97
CA ARG A 213 -17.07 12.17 -12.22
C ARG A 213 -17.71 11.43 -11.05
N ASP A 214 -18.99 11.71 -10.80
CA ASP A 214 -19.76 11.00 -9.79
C ASP A 214 -19.90 9.51 -10.08
N ASN A 215 -19.74 8.67 -9.08
CA ASN A 215 -20.03 7.24 -9.18
C ASN A 215 -21.53 6.99 -9.21
N PRO A 216 -22.05 6.12 -10.10
CA PRO A 216 -23.46 5.80 -10.15
C PRO A 216 -23.88 4.92 -8.96
N ALA A 217 -25.10 5.16 -8.48
CA ALA A 217 -25.68 4.36 -7.40
C ALA A 217 -25.99 2.93 -7.87
N LYS A 218 -25.76 1.96 -6.99
CA LYS A 218 -26.19 0.57 -7.20
C LYS A 218 -27.67 0.42 -6.89
N PRO A 219 -28.42 -0.33 -7.71
CA PRO A 219 -29.75 -0.78 -7.37
C PRO A 219 -29.73 -1.64 -6.09
N LYS A 220 -30.79 -1.56 -5.31
CA LYS A 220 -30.83 -2.15 -3.96
C LYS A 220 -30.48 -3.66 -3.94
N GLU A 221 -30.92 -4.39 -4.94
CA GLU A 221 -30.68 -5.82 -5.11
C GLU A 221 -29.21 -6.19 -5.43
N LYS A 222 -28.38 -5.21 -5.79
CA LYS A 222 -26.95 -5.37 -6.09
C LYS A 222 -26.02 -4.83 -5.00
N ARG A 223 -26.57 -4.35 -3.88
CA ARG A 223 -25.79 -3.77 -2.78
C ARG A 223 -25.15 -4.79 -1.85
N GLN A 224 -25.26 -6.06 -2.15
CA GLN A 224 -24.59 -7.11 -1.38
C GLN A 224 -23.10 -7.11 -1.72
N GLY A 225 -22.30 -6.51 -0.84
CA GLY A 225 -20.86 -6.38 -1.03
C GLY A 225 -20.11 -7.66 -0.69
N ARG A 226 -19.18 -8.07 -1.52
CA ARG A 226 -18.18 -9.08 -1.17
C ARG A 226 -17.22 -8.45 -0.15
N GLY A 227 -17.33 -8.83 1.13
CA GLY A 227 -16.44 -8.40 2.19
C GLY A 227 -16.82 -7.11 2.92
N PHE A 228 -17.93 -6.45 2.56
CA PHE A 228 -18.47 -5.30 3.30
C PHE A 228 -19.74 -5.68 4.05
N SER A 229 -19.96 -5.06 5.23
CA SER A 229 -21.24 -5.17 5.93
C SER A 229 -22.36 -4.52 5.11
N GLU A 230 -23.60 -5.02 5.26
CA GLU A 230 -24.75 -4.48 4.53
C GLU A 230 -25.04 -2.99 4.81
N ASP A 231 -24.50 -2.47 5.91
CA ASP A 231 -24.64 -1.07 6.36
C ASP A 231 -23.50 -0.18 5.86
N ASN A 232 -22.45 -0.72 5.22
CA ASN A 232 -21.38 0.11 4.69
C ASN A 232 -21.84 0.78 3.38
N PRO A 233 -21.96 2.13 3.34
CA PRO A 233 -22.40 2.86 2.16
C PRO A 233 -21.54 2.61 0.92
N TYR A 234 -20.27 2.19 1.09
CA TYR A 234 -19.39 1.85 -0.01
C TYR A 234 -20.04 0.83 -0.97
N ALA A 235 -20.77 -0.15 -0.43
CA ALA A 235 -21.51 -1.14 -1.23
C ALA A 235 -22.68 -0.53 -2.02
N PHE A 236 -23.05 0.74 -1.83
CA PHE A 236 -24.22 1.38 -2.47
C PHE A 236 -23.91 2.08 -3.80
N GLN A 237 -22.63 2.14 -4.19
CA GLN A 237 -22.18 2.72 -5.46
C GLN A 237 -21.43 1.70 -6.31
N TYR A 238 -21.44 1.92 -7.63
CA TYR A 238 -20.42 1.38 -8.51
C TYR A 238 -19.18 2.26 -8.41
N HIS A 239 -18.01 1.66 -8.28
CA HIS A 239 -16.75 2.38 -8.10
C HIS A 239 -15.97 2.50 -9.41
N TYR A 240 -16.62 3.08 -10.44
CA TYR A 240 -16.05 3.19 -11.79
C TYR A 240 -14.97 4.25 -11.92
N TYR A 241 -14.95 5.24 -11.01
CA TYR A 241 -14.14 6.44 -11.17
C TYR A 241 -13.09 6.65 -10.07
N ASN A 242 -13.25 6.08 -8.90
CA ASN A 242 -12.30 6.27 -7.80
C ASN A 242 -11.21 5.20 -7.69
N ASN A 243 -11.28 4.12 -8.48
CA ASN A 243 -10.25 3.09 -8.55
C ASN A 243 -10.31 2.33 -9.89
N THR A 244 -9.40 1.38 -10.09
CA THR A 244 -9.38 0.44 -11.24
C THR A 244 -9.38 1.14 -12.60
N GLN A 245 -8.69 2.30 -12.70
CA GLN A 245 -8.60 3.03 -13.96
C GLN A 245 -7.64 2.34 -14.94
N PRO A 246 -7.85 2.48 -16.26
CA PRO A 246 -7.01 1.86 -17.29
C PRO A 246 -5.53 2.23 -17.20
N GLU A 247 -5.22 3.46 -16.76
CA GLU A 247 -3.87 3.98 -16.58
C GLU A 247 -3.06 3.16 -15.57
N ASN A 248 -3.72 2.47 -14.66
CA ASN A 248 -3.07 1.61 -13.68
C ASN A 248 -2.23 0.51 -14.34
N ILE A 249 -2.63 0.03 -15.52
CA ILE A 249 -1.89 -0.98 -16.29
C ILE A 249 -0.50 -0.46 -16.71
N GLU A 250 -0.39 0.83 -17.02
CA GLU A 250 0.90 1.43 -17.39
C GLU A 250 1.84 1.46 -16.18
N PHE A 251 1.34 1.85 -15.02
CA PHE A 251 2.13 1.83 -13.80
C PHE A 251 2.56 0.39 -13.42
N MET A 252 1.71 -0.61 -13.62
CA MET A 252 2.11 -2.03 -13.45
C MET A 252 3.25 -2.42 -14.38
N ARG A 253 3.28 -1.89 -15.60
CA ARG A 253 4.40 -2.09 -16.55
C ARG A 253 5.67 -1.39 -16.08
N ASP A 254 5.56 -0.21 -15.48
CA ASP A 254 6.71 0.50 -14.89
C ASP A 254 7.30 -0.30 -13.73
N ILE A 255 6.47 -0.80 -12.81
CA ILE A 255 6.91 -1.72 -11.74
C ILE A 255 7.59 -2.95 -12.35
N ARG A 256 6.99 -3.59 -13.35
CA ARG A 256 7.58 -4.77 -13.99
C ARG A 256 8.93 -4.44 -14.66
N THR A 257 9.04 -3.27 -15.27
CA THR A 257 10.29 -2.78 -15.89
C THR A 257 11.38 -2.59 -14.84
N LEU A 258 11.04 -2.04 -13.68
CA LEU A 258 11.97 -1.92 -12.56
C LEU A 258 12.39 -3.30 -12.06
N LEU A 259 11.45 -4.20 -11.78
CA LEU A 259 11.73 -5.55 -11.28
C LEU A 259 12.58 -6.38 -12.24
N ASN A 260 12.47 -6.17 -13.55
CA ASN A 260 13.27 -6.87 -14.53
C ASN A 260 14.79 -6.56 -14.44
N LYS A 261 15.16 -5.45 -13.78
CA LYS A 261 16.57 -5.12 -13.47
C LYS A 261 17.14 -6.00 -12.34
N TYR A 262 16.28 -6.68 -11.59
CA TYR A 262 16.61 -7.53 -10.44
C TYR A 262 16.11 -8.96 -10.69
N PRO A 263 16.92 -9.83 -11.33
CA PRO A 263 16.49 -11.16 -11.76
C PRO A 263 15.97 -12.01 -10.59
N GLY A 264 14.88 -12.70 -10.82
CA GLY A 264 14.26 -13.58 -9.83
C GLY A 264 13.25 -12.89 -8.91
N THR A 265 13.04 -11.58 -9.03
CA THR A 265 12.03 -10.87 -8.22
C THR A 265 10.61 -11.06 -8.75
N VAL A 266 9.65 -11.04 -7.83
CA VAL A 266 8.22 -11.23 -8.11
C VAL A 266 7.39 -10.09 -7.54
N SER A 267 6.22 -9.83 -8.13
CA SER A 267 5.18 -9.01 -7.53
C SER A 267 3.85 -9.78 -7.51
N LEU A 268 3.12 -9.63 -6.41
CA LEU A 268 1.78 -10.17 -6.18
C LEU A 268 0.86 -8.97 -5.93
N GLY A 269 -0.08 -8.71 -6.84
CA GLY A 269 -1.05 -7.63 -6.69
C GLY A 269 -2.27 -8.09 -5.91
N GLU A 270 -2.67 -7.33 -4.89
CA GLU A 270 -3.99 -7.43 -4.32
C GLU A 270 -4.93 -6.49 -5.10
N ILE A 271 -6.01 -7.05 -5.61
CA ILE A 271 -7.02 -6.31 -6.36
C ILE A 271 -8.37 -6.64 -5.75
N SER A 272 -9.07 -5.63 -5.26
CA SER A 272 -10.47 -5.71 -4.90
C SER A 272 -11.29 -5.00 -5.97
N SER A 273 -12.00 -5.77 -6.79
CA SER A 273 -12.90 -5.26 -7.80
C SER A 273 -14.21 -6.02 -7.73
N GLU A 274 -15.31 -5.33 -8.06
CA GLU A 274 -16.65 -5.93 -8.09
C GLU A 274 -16.86 -6.86 -9.29
N ASP A 275 -16.08 -6.69 -10.35
CA ASP A 275 -16.21 -7.35 -11.65
C ASP A 275 -15.05 -8.33 -11.93
N SER A 276 -14.37 -8.84 -10.91
CA SER A 276 -13.29 -9.83 -11.04
C SER A 276 -13.82 -11.26 -11.09
#